data_0d7c2e7c1d01bad5eccc07d832803146
#
_entry.id   0d7c2e7c1d01bad5eccc07d832803146
#
_cell.length_a   1.000
_cell.length_b   1.000
_cell.length_c   1.000
_cell.angle_alpha   90.00
_cell.angle_beta   90.00
_cell.angle_gamma   90.00
#
_symmetry.space_group_name_H-M   'P 1'
#
loop_
_entity.id
_entity.type
_entity.pdbx_description
1 polymer ?
#
loop_
_entity_poly.entity_id
_entity_poly.type
_entity_poly.pdbx_seq_one_letter_code
_entity_poly.pdbx_strand_id
1 'polypeptide(L)'
;LWVGYNSRHYDQYILKAILCGFDPKKVNDWIILQDKPGYRFSSLFRDYPVINYDVMPNPPISLKALEAFMGHSIKETSVPFDIDRPLTEEELAETVKYCRHDVEETVEVWLRRKEDEFDAQMSLVKAFNLPIGDIGRTKAQLSAKILGAVQRDHNDKFEIEIPKTLRIERYSSVLNFYKNPLNR
;
A
#
# COMPACT_ATOMS: atom_id res chain seq x y z
N LEU A 1 14.22 -8.04 2.78
CA LEU A 1 13.41 -6.85 2.59
C LEU A 1 13.28 -6.57 1.09
N TRP A 2 12.05 -6.43 0.63
CA TRP A 2 11.70 -6.01 -0.71
C TRP A 2 11.30 -4.55 -0.69
N VAL A 3 11.75 -3.77 -1.65
CA VAL A 3 11.32 -2.39 -1.88
C VAL A 3 10.67 -2.34 -3.25
N GLY A 4 9.49 -1.78 -3.35
CA GLY A 4 8.77 -1.69 -4.61
C GLY A 4 7.79 -0.53 -4.63
N TYR A 5 7.26 -0.22 -5.80
CA TYR A 5 6.26 0.81 -6.03
C TYR A 5 4.89 0.18 -6.25
N ASN A 6 3.90 0.51 -5.43
CA ASN A 6 2.57 -0.13 -5.41
C ASN A 6 2.63 -1.67 -5.26
N SER A 7 3.75 -2.17 -4.77
CA SER A 7 4.08 -3.60 -4.77
C SER A 7 3.26 -4.42 -3.76
N ARG A 8 2.63 -3.76 -2.77
CA ARG A 8 1.78 -4.42 -1.76
C ARG A 8 0.51 -5.01 -2.32
N HIS A 9 -0.01 -4.41 -3.38
CA HIS A 9 -1.32 -4.80 -3.92
C HIS A 9 -1.22 -5.74 -5.10
N TYR A 10 -0.04 -5.81 -5.75
CA TYR A 10 0.15 -6.60 -6.96
C TYR A 10 1.44 -7.45 -6.94
N ASP A 11 2.62 -6.84 -7.07
CA ASP A 11 3.89 -7.55 -7.32
C ASP A 11 4.22 -8.63 -6.30
N GLN A 12 3.96 -8.37 -5.01
CA GLN A 12 4.21 -9.38 -3.99
C GLN A 12 3.39 -10.66 -4.19
N TYR A 13 2.21 -10.57 -4.80
CA TYR A 13 1.36 -11.74 -5.05
C TYR A 13 1.77 -12.49 -6.29
N ILE A 14 2.30 -11.80 -7.30
CA ILE A 14 2.93 -12.42 -8.46
C ILE A 14 4.18 -13.20 -8.01
N LEU A 15 5.03 -12.60 -7.17
CA LEU A 15 6.17 -13.31 -6.58
C LEU A 15 5.73 -14.53 -5.77
N LYS A 16 4.73 -14.36 -4.90
CA LYS A 16 4.18 -15.48 -4.10
C LYS A 16 3.60 -16.59 -4.97
N ALA A 17 2.97 -16.24 -6.09
CA ALA A 17 2.49 -17.23 -7.05
C ALA A 17 3.64 -18.11 -7.55
N ILE A 18 4.74 -17.48 -7.96
CA ILE A 18 5.94 -18.19 -8.44
C ILE A 18 6.51 -19.09 -7.32
N LEU A 19 6.67 -18.55 -6.11
CA LEU A 19 7.21 -19.27 -4.97
C LEU A 19 6.34 -20.46 -4.54
N CYS A 20 5.01 -20.36 -4.68
CA CYS A 20 4.06 -21.42 -4.36
C CYS A 20 3.82 -22.40 -5.52
N GLY A 21 4.42 -22.20 -6.69
CA GLY A 21 4.20 -23.03 -7.88
C GLY A 21 2.84 -22.78 -8.56
N PHE A 22 2.20 -21.65 -8.31
CA PHE A 22 1.02 -21.22 -9.05
C PHE A 22 1.39 -20.55 -10.36
N ASP A 23 0.44 -20.58 -11.31
CA ASP A 23 0.55 -19.82 -12.54
C ASP A 23 0.38 -18.32 -12.26
N PRO A 24 1.43 -17.48 -12.48
CA PRO A 24 1.36 -16.04 -12.23
C PRO A 24 0.26 -15.34 -13.04
N LYS A 25 -0.05 -15.83 -14.25
CA LYS A 25 -1.11 -15.28 -15.09
C LYS A 25 -2.47 -15.40 -14.41
N LYS A 26 -2.77 -16.52 -13.77
CA LYS A 26 -4.03 -16.71 -13.04
C LYS A 26 -4.16 -15.74 -11.86
N VAL A 27 -3.05 -15.45 -11.17
CA VAL A 27 -3.04 -14.47 -10.07
C VAL A 27 -3.20 -13.05 -10.62
N ASN A 28 -2.55 -12.73 -11.75
CA ASN A 28 -2.75 -11.48 -12.46
C ASN A 28 -4.24 -11.28 -12.81
N ASP A 29 -4.87 -12.26 -13.45
CA ASP A 29 -6.26 -12.19 -13.89
C ASP A 29 -7.22 -12.07 -12.69
N TRP A 30 -6.88 -12.72 -11.56
CA TRP A 30 -7.61 -12.57 -10.31
C TRP A 30 -7.59 -11.14 -9.77
N ILE A 31 -6.41 -10.50 -9.81
CA ILE A 31 -6.24 -9.15 -9.26
C ILE A 31 -6.76 -8.10 -10.25
N ILE A 32 -6.36 -8.19 -11.52
CA ILE A 32 -6.61 -7.13 -12.51
C ILE A 32 -7.98 -7.28 -13.19
N LEU A 33 -8.31 -8.49 -13.68
CA LEU A 33 -9.57 -8.68 -14.44
C LEU A 33 -10.78 -8.88 -13.52
N GLN A 34 -10.58 -9.52 -12.34
CA GLN A 34 -11.67 -9.80 -11.42
C GLN A 34 -11.75 -8.79 -10.26
N ASP A 35 -10.84 -7.82 -10.20
CA ASP A 35 -10.75 -6.80 -9.15
C ASP A 35 -10.79 -7.39 -7.73
N LYS A 36 -10.08 -8.51 -7.54
CA LYS A 36 -10.05 -9.22 -6.26
C LYS A 36 -8.72 -9.03 -5.54
N PRO A 37 -8.74 -8.88 -4.21
CA PRO A 37 -7.50 -8.75 -3.45
C PRO A 37 -6.61 -9.98 -3.59
N GLY A 38 -5.31 -9.78 -3.88
CA GLY A 38 -4.35 -10.86 -4.11
C GLY A 38 -4.24 -11.84 -2.96
N TYR A 39 -4.38 -11.38 -1.70
CA TYR A 39 -4.32 -12.25 -0.52
C TYR A 39 -5.46 -13.29 -0.43
N ARG A 40 -6.55 -13.09 -1.18
CA ARG A 40 -7.68 -14.02 -1.23
C ARG A 40 -7.51 -15.12 -2.27
N PHE A 41 -6.49 -15.05 -3.11
CA PHE A 41 -6.24 -16.07 -4.13
C PHE A 41 -5.90 -17.42 -3.51
N SER A 42 -5.02 -17.46 -2.52
CA SER A 42 -4.64 -18.70 -1.83
C SER A 42 -4.24 -18.44 -0.38
N SER A 43 -4.62 -19.36 0.52
CA SER A 43 -4.16 -19.36 1.92
C SER A 43 -2.65 -19.59 2.05
N LEU A 44 -2.03 -20.29 1.09
CA LEU A 44 -0.59 -20.52 1.05
C LEU A 44 0.24 -19.26 0.98
N PHE A 45 -0.33 -18.14 0.50
CA PHE A 45 0.37 -16.86 0.47
C PHE A 45 0.74 -16.33 1.86
N ARG A 46 0.12 -16.85 2.93
CA ARG A 46 0.49 -16.53 4.32
C ARG A 46 1.76 -17.22 4.77
N ASP A 47 2.04 -18.41 4.20
CA ASP A 47 3.19 -19.23 4.55
C ASP A 47 4.49 -18.70 3.92
N TYR A 48 4.38 -17.79 2.95
CA TYR A 48 5.48 -17.10 2.28
C TYR A 48 5.45 -15.59 2.59
N PRO A 49 5.80 -15.17 3.81
CA PRO A 49 5.81 -13.76 4.16
C PRO A 49 6.88 -13.00 3.37
N VAL A 50 6.48 -11.94 2.69
CA VAL A 50 7.38 -10.99 2.04
C VAL A 50 7.42 -9.71 2.88
N ILE A 51 8.60 -9.37 3.40
CA ILE A 51 8.79 -8.09 4.07
C ILE A 51 8.91 -7.04 2.98
N ASN A 52 7.83 -6.33 2.74
CA ASN A 52 7.66 -5.40 1.65
C ASN A 52 7.57 -3.96 2.17
N TYR A 53 8.46 -3.10 1.70
CA TYR A 53 8.40 -1.66 1.89
C TYR A 53 7.96 -1.01 0.57
N ASP A 54 6.77 -0.44 0.57
CA ASP A 54 6.19 0.21 -0.58
C ASP A 54 6.50 1.70 -0.56
N VAL A 55 7.14 2.19 -1.62
CA VAL A 55 7.57 3.59 -1.73
C VAL A 55 6.53 4.48 -2.39
N MET A 56 5.37 3.95 -2.76
CA MET A 56 4.28 4.77 -3.29
C MET A 56 3.82 5.78 -2.23
N PRO A 57 3.70 7.07 -2.55
CA PRO A 57 3.28 8.09 -1.61
C PRO A 57 1.80 7.94 -1.20
N ASN A 58 1.44 8.60 -0.12
CA ASN A 58 0.05 8.77 0.27
C ASN A 58 -0.26 10.27 0.35
N PRO A 59 -1.18 10.81 -0.46
CA PRO A 59 -2.05 10.11 -1.43
C PRO A 59 -1.28 9.46 -2.59
N PRO A 60 -1.85 8.40 -3.21
CA PRO A 60 -1.21 7.67 -4.31
C PRO A 60 -0.95 8.57 -5.52
N ILE A 61 0.26 8.45 -6.08
CA ILE A 61 0.68 9.11 -7.33
C ILE A 61 1.22 8.00 -8.22
N SER A 62 1.04 8.07 -9.54
CA SER A 62 1.64 7.09 -10.43
C SER A 62 3.15 7.26 -10.53
N LEU A 63 3.89 6.16 -10.79
CA LEU A 63 5.34 6.23 -10.98
C LEU A 63 5.71 7.19 -12.13
N LYS A 64 4.95 7.16 -13.22
CA LYS A 64 5.13 8.06 -14.37
C LYS A 64 4.96 9.54 -14.02
N ALA A 65 4.02 9.86 -13.13
CA ALA A 65 3.88 11.24 -12.66
C ALA A 65 5.09 11.65 -11.79
N LEU A 66 5.64 10.74 -10.98
CA LEU A 66 6.87 11.02 -10.22
C LEU A 66 8.08 11.18 -11.14
N GLU A 67 8.23 10.36 -12.18
CA GLU A 67 9.25 10.54 -13.22
C GLU A 67 9.22 11.96 -13.79
N ALA A 68 8.02 12.44 -14.15
CA ALA A 68 7.83 13.79 -14.66
C ALA A 68 8.22 14.86 -13.63
N PHE A 69 7.83 14.69 -12.36
CA PHE A 69 8.23 15.64 -11.28
C PHE A 69 9.73 15.59 -10.98
N MET A 70 10.38 14.47 -11.20
CA MET A 70 11.85 14.33 -11.07
C MET A 70 12.61 14.92 -12.27
N GLY A 71 11.91 15.30 -13.34
CA GLY A 71 12.49 15.85 -14.58
C GLY A 71 13.00 14.76 -15.53
N HIS A 72 12.58 13.53 -15.36
CA HIS A 72 12.96 12.42 -16.23
C HIS A 72 12.06 12.33 -17.46
N SER A 73 12.57 11.75 -18.55
CA SER A 73 11.78 11.46 -19.73
C SER A 73 10.93 10.23 -19.49
N ILE A 74 9.61 10.38 -19.54
CA ILE A 74 8.67 9.26 -19.42
C ILE A 74 8.93 8.29 -20.59
N LYS A 75 9.16 7.02 -20.26
CA LYS A 75 9.25 5.95 -21.23
C LYS A 75 8.02 5.07 -21.14
N GLU A 76 7.50 4.72 -22.28
CA GLU A 76 6.40 3.78 -22.43
C GLU A 76 6.80 2.63 -23.35
N THR A 77 6.12 1.51 -23.22
CA THR A 77 6.29 0.39 -24.13
C THR A 77 5.25 0.44 -25.25
N SER A 78 5.64 0.01 -26.45
CA SER A 78 4.70 -0.20 -27.55
C SER A 78 3.96 -1.53 -27.43
N VAL A 79 4.40 -2.42 -26.53
CA VAL A 79 3.81 -3.75 -26.33
C VAL A 79 2.54 -3.61 -25.49
N PRO A 80 1.35 -3.98 -26.00
CA PRO A 80 0.11 -3.91 -25.26
C PRO A 80 0.13 -4.82 -24.02
N PHE A 81 -0.45 -4.35 -22.90
CA PHE A 81 -0.50 -5.13 -21.65
C PHE A 81 -1.51 -6.27 -21.66
N ASP A 82 -2.46 -6.28 -22.63
CA ASP A 82 -3.56 -7.23 -22.76
C ASP A 82 -3.28 -8.34 -23.78
N ILE A 83 -2.03 -8.49 -24.21
CA ILE A 83 -1.63 -9.58 -25.13
C ILE A 83 -1.92 -10.94 -24.47
N ASP A 84 -2.68 -11.79 -25.14
CA ASP A 84 -3.04 -13.15 -24.71
C ASP A 84 -2.24 -14.27 -25.39
N ARG A 85 -1.23 -13.93 -26.18
CA ARG A 85 -0.29 -14.83 -26.84
C ARG A 85 1.13 -14.70 -26.29
N PRO A 86 2.01 -15.67 -26.52
CA PRO A 86 3.44 -15.50 -26.25
C PRO A 86 4.01 -14.29 -26.98
N LEU A 87 4.86 -13.54 -26.30
CA LEU A 87 5.58 -12.40 -26.88
C LEU A 87 6.62 -12.88 -27.87
N THR A 88 6.86 -12.10 -28.93
CA THR A 88 8.03 -12.31 -29.78
C THR A 88 9.32 -11.98 -29.04
N GLU A 89 10.48 -12.33 -29.59
CA GLU A 89 11.78 -12.00 -28.97
C GLU A 89 11.97 -10.49 -28.84
N GLU A 90 11.55 -9.73 -29.86
CA GLU A 90 11.64 -8.27 -29.88
C GLU A 90 10.71 -7.65 -28.82
N GLU A 91 9.45 -8.10 -28.75
CA GLU A 91 8.47 -7.66 -27.75
C GLU A 91 8.95 -7.99 -26.33
N LEU A 92 9.54 -9.18 -26.14
CA LEU A 92 10.09 -9.58 -24.85
C LEU A 92 11.28 -8.67 -24.46
N ALA A 93 12.18 -8.39 -25.40
CA ALA A 93 13.32 -7.51 -25.15
C ALA A 93 12.87 -6.09 -24.79
N GLU A 94 11.85 -5.56 -25.48
CA GLU A 94 11.26 -4.26 -25.20
C GLU A 94 10.61 -4.25 -23.81
N THR A 95 9.81 -5.26 -23.49
CA THR A 95 9.15 -5.40 -22.19
C THR A 95 10.18 -5.46 -21.04
N VAL A 96 11.24 -6.24 -21.19
CA VAL A 96 12.32 -6.31 -20.19
C VAL A 96 13.01 -4.97 -20.02
N LYS A 97 13.26 -4.24 -21.09
CA LYS A 97 13.86 -2.90 -21.03
C LYS A 97 12.94 -1.90 -20.32
N TYR A 98 11.64 -1.97 -20.58
CA TYR A 98 10.62 -1.16 -19.92
C TYR A 98 10.56 -1.47 -18.43
N CYS A 99 10.44 -2.76 -18.05
CA CYS A 99 10.44 -3.17 -16.66
C CYS A 99 11.71 -2.76 -15.90
N ARG A 100 12.88 -2.83 -16.57
CA ARG A 100 14.14 -2.36 -15.98
C ARG A 100 14.08 -0.86 -15.67
N HIS A 101 13.57 -0.07 -16.60
CA HIS A 101 13.40 1.36 -16.39
C HIS A 101 12.48 1.65 -15.19
N ASP A 102 11.33 0.98 -15.07
CA ASP A 102 10.44 1.15 -13.93
C ASP A 102 11.10 0.79 -12.59
N VAL A 103 11.98 -0.22 -12.60
CA VAL A 103 12.77 -0.58 -11.41
C VAL A 103 13.81 0.51 -11.09
N GLU A 104 14.51 1.05 -12.08
CA GLU A 104 15.48 2.13 -11.91
C GLU A 104 14.81 3.38 -11.32
N GLU A 105 13.64 3.76 -11.83
CA GLU A 105 12.84 4.88 -11.30
C GLU A 105 12.34 4.60 -9.88
N THR A 106 11.94 3.38 -9.58
CA THR A 106 11.56 2.98 -8.21
C THR A 106 12.74 3.11 -7.24
N VAL A 107 13.94 2.74 -7.66
CA VAL A 107 15.18 2.91 -6.87
C VAL A 107 15.46 4.40 -6.64
N GLU A 108 15.32 5.23 -7.66
CA GLU A 108 15.49 6.69 -7.55
C GLU A 108 14.51 7.29 -6.54
N VAL A 109 13.21 6.95 -6.65
CA VAL A 109 12.18 7.40 -5.68
C VAL A 109 12.55 6.97 -4.26
N TRP A 110 13.00 5.71 -4.09
CA TRP A 110 13.40 5.21 -2.78
C TRP A 110 14.61 5.95 -2.22
N LEU A 111 15.64 6.20 -3.03
CA LEU A 111 16.85 6.91 -2.60
C LEU A 111 16.54 8.34 -2.15
N ARG A 112 15.66 9.05 -2.87
CA ARG A 112 15.25 10.41 -2.52
C ARG A 112 14.46 10.50 -1.22
N ARG A 113 13.73 9.45 -0.86
CA ARG A 113 12.84 9.42 0.31
C ARG A 113 13.39 8.57 1.45
N LYS A 114 14.54 7.92 1.24
CA LYS A 114 15.09 6.94 2.17
C LYS A 114 15.33 7.52 3.56
N GLU A 115 15.99 8.67 3.66
CA GLU A 115 16.36 9.27 4.93
C GLU A 115 15.14 9.71 5.75
N ASP A 116 14.21 10.45 5.12
CA ASP A 116 13.06 11.05 5.79
C ASP A 116 11.95 10.04 6.12
N GLU A 117 11.90 8.90 5.41
CA GLU A 117 10.81 7.95 5.55
C GLU A 117 11.29 6.58 6.00
N PHE A 118 12.10 5.90 5.18
CA PHE A 118 12.53 4.54 5.48
C PHE A 118 13.44 4.47 6.71
N ASP A 119 14.48 5.29 6.76
CA ASP A 119 15.45 5.27 7.86
C ASP A 119 14.80 5.75 9.17
N ALA A 120 13.90 6.72 9.09
CA ALA A 120 13.10 7.16 10.23
C ALA A 120 12.22 6.03 10.79
N GLN A 121 11.47 5.32 9.93
CA GLN A 121 10.66 4.18 10.35
C GLN A 121 11.52 3.02 10.86
N MET A 122 12.63 2.72 10.19
CA MET A 122 13.57 1.67 10.61
C MET A 122 14.16 1.97 11.98
N SER A 123 14.45 3.24 12.25
CA SER A 123 14.94 3.68 13.56
C SER A 123 13.91 3.45 14.67
N LEU A 124 12.63 3.71 14.40
CA LEU A 124 11.54 3.39 15.33
C LEU A 124 11.39 1.87 15.53
N VAL A 125 11.42 1.09 14.46
CA VAL A 125 11.34 -0.38 14.55
C VAL A 125 12.47 -0.92 15.43
N LYS A 126 13.70 -0.43 15.25
CA LYS A 126 14.86 -0.83 16.07
C LYS A 126 14.77 -0.32 17.51
N ALA A 127 14.45 0.95 17.73
CA ALA A 127 14.42 1.58 19.05
C ALA A 127 13.37 0.92 19.98
N PHE A 128 12.24 0.49 19.41
CA PHE A 128 11.18 -0.17 20.16
C PHE A 128 11.18 -1.70 20.02
N ASN A 129 12.26 -2.29 19.48
CA ASN A 129 12.44 -3.73 19.30
C ASN A 129 11.25 -4.41 18.63
N LEU A 130 10.69 -3.80 17.59
CA LEU A 130 9.56 -4.32 16.83
C LEU A 130 10.03 -5.33 15.77
N PRO A 131 9.16 -6.25 15.33
CA PRO A 131 9.46 -7.12 14.21
C PRO A 131 9.79 -6.32 12.95
N ILE A 132 10.80 -6.76 12.18
CA ILE A 132 11.22 -6.08 10.95
C ILE A 132 10.07 -5.92 9.92
N GLY A 133 9.09 -6.82 9.93
CA GLY A 133 7.90 -6.72 9.10
C GLY A 133 7.05 -5.47 9.37
N ASP A 134 7.18 -4.85 10.52
CA ASP A 134 6.47 -3.62 10.87
C ASP A 134 6.98 -2.39 10.11
N ILE A 135 8.14 -2.47 9.43
CA ILE A 135 8.62 -1.41 8.52
C ILE A 135 7.60 -1.10 7.43
N GLY A 136 6.78 -2.08 7.06
CA GLY A 136 5.73 -1.92 6.07
C GLY A 136 4.45 -1.25 6.60
N ARG A 137 4.33 -0.92 7.88
CA ARG A 137 3.14 -0.27 8.45
C ARG A 137 3.08 1.21 8.12
N THR A 138 1.87 1.77 8.11
CA THR A 138 1.73 3.23 8.06
C THR A 138 2.26 3.86 9.36
N LYS A 139 2.63 5.14 9.31
CA LYS A 139 3.10 5.89 10.50
C LYS A 139 2.09 5.79 11.66
N ALA A 140 0.80 5.91 11.36
CA ALA A 140 -0.27 5.79 12.36
C ALA A 140 -0.33 4.39 13.00
N GLN A 141 -0.25 3.33 12.18
CA GLN A 141 -0.24 1.95 12.68
C GLN A 141 1.01 1.64 13.52
N LEU A 142 2.17 2.17 13.11
CA LEU A 142 3.41 2.01 13.85
C LEU A 142 3.33 2.74 15.21
N SER A 143 2.85 3.98 15.22
CA SER A 143 2.65 4.75 16.46
C SER A 143 1.65 4.08 17.39
N ALA A 144 0.53 3.59 16.87
CA ALA A 144 -0.46 2.86 17.65
C ALA A 144 0.15 1.62 18.32
N LYS A 145 0.99 0.88 17.58
CA LYS A 145 1.66 -0.31 18.13
C LYS A 145 2.68 0.05 19.21
N ILE A 146 3.49 1.09 19.01
CA ILE A 146 4.48 1.58 19.97
C ILE A 146 3.80 2.03 21.27
N LEU A 147 2.67 2.74 21.15
CA LEU A 147 1.91 3.27 22.28
C LEU A 147 0.99 2.24 22.94
N GLY A 148 0.95 1.00 22.45
CA GLY A 148 0.07 -0.04 22.97
C GLY A 148 -1.41 0.28 22.78
N ALA A 149 -1.75 1.03 21.73
CA ALA A 149 -3.15 1.39 21.46
C ALA A 149 -3.98 0.13 21.16
N VAL A 150 -5.11 0.03 21.86
CA VAL A 150 -6.09 -1.04 21.66
C VAL A 150 -7.22 -0.49 20.79
N GLN A 151 -7.49 -1.20 19.69
CA GLN A 151 -8.66 -0.87 18.86
C GLN A 151 -9.92 -1.17 19.67
N ARG A 152 -10.75 -0.16 19.86
CA ARG A 152 -12.08 -0.36 20.44
C ARG A 152 -12.96 -1.04 19.38
N ASP A 153 -13.77 -1.99 19.82
CA ASP A 153 -14.82 -2.54 18.98
C ASP A 153 -15.85 -1.43 18.70
N HIS A 154 -15.81 -0.91 17.49
CA HIS A 154 -16.79 0.06 17.02
C HIS A 154 -18.02 -0.68 16.51
N ASN A 155 -18.82 -1.18 17.43
CA ASN A 155 -20.12 -1.75 17.08
C ASN A 155 -21.17 -0.67 16.85
N ASP A 156 -20.87 0.58 17.23
CA ASP A 156 -21.85 1.64 17.13
C ASP A 156 -21.21 2.96 16.66
N LYS A 157 -21.33 3.23 15.38
CA LYS A 157 -20.90 4.52 14.78
C LYS A 157 -21.81 5.69 15.22
N PHE A 158 -22.89 5.38 15.89
CA PHE A 158 -23.95 6.32 16.27
C PHE A 158 -24.07 6.52 17.79
N GLU A 159 -23.32 5.78 18.62
CA GLU A 159 -23.20 6.09 20.05
C GLU A 159 -22.31 7.32 20.25
N ILE A 160 -22.96 8.46 20.36
CA ILE A 160 -22.30 9.72 20.62
C ILE A 160 -22.44 10.02 22.12
N GLU A 161 -21.33 9.85 22.85
CA GLU A 161 -21.22 10.37 24.21
C GLU A 161 -20.78 11.83 24.18
N ILE A 162 -21.69 12.71 24.64
CA ILE A 162 -21.34 14.12 24.76
C ILE A 162 -20.68 14.32 26.14
N PRO A 163 -19.39 14.74 26.20
CA PRO A 163 -18.69 14.96 27.44
C PRO A 163 -19.45 15.96 28.34
N LYS A 164 -19.59 15.65 29.63
CA LYS A 164 -20.26 16.54 30.59
C LYS A 164 -19.57 17.90 30.74
N THR A 165 -18.28 17.96 30.37
CA THR A 165 -17.46 19.16 30.41
C THR A 165 -17.61 20.04 29.15
N LEU A 166 -18.29 19.53 28.11
CA LEU A 166 -18.48 20.27 26.87
C LEU A 166 -19.51 21.40 27.08
N ARG A 167 -19.03 22.63 26.96
CA ARG A 167 -19.89 23.84 27.01
C ARG A 167 -19.95 24.44 25.61
N ILE A 168 -21.12 24.39 24.99
CA ILE A 168 -21.39 25.02 23.69
C ILE A 168 -22.49 26.05 23.88
N GLU A 169 -22.13 27.32 23.94
CA GLU A 169 -23.10 28.40 24.09
C GLU A 169 -23.68 28.83 22.74
N ARG A 170 -22.82 29.03 21.74
CA ARG A 170 -23.19 29.58 20.44
C ARG A 170 -23.95 28.60 19.53
N TYR A 171 -23.75 27.29 19.69
CA TYR A 171 -24.29 26.21 18.82
C TYR A 171 -25.13 25.22 19.62
N SER A 172 -25.95 25.70 20.55
CA SER A 172 -26.84 24.87 21.40
C SER A 172 -27.81 24.01 20.57
N SER A 173 -28.26 24.51 19.42
CA SER A 173 -29.11 23.75 18.48
C SER A 173 -28.43 22.49 17.95
N VAL A 174 -27.11 22.55 17.64
CA VAL A 174 -26.32 21.41 17.19
C VAL A 174 -26.24 20.38 18.34
N LEU A 175 -25.96 20.83 19.55
CA LEU A 175 -25.92 19.95 20.72
C LEU A 175 -27.27 19.25 20.95
N ASN A 176 -28.37 19.97 20.80
CA ASN A 176 -29.71 19.40 20.94
C ASN A 176 -30.05 18.40 19.84
N PHE A 177 -29.55 18.62 18.61
CA PHE A 177 -29.68 17.66 17.53
C PHE A 177 -29.04 16.32 17.89
N TYR A 178 -27.81 16.33 18.40
CA TYR A 178 -27.10 15.10 18.79
C TYR A 178 -27.63 14.47 20.09
N LYS A 179 -28.30 15.21 20.94
CA LYS A 179 -28.96 14.68 22.14
C LYS A 179 -30.28 13.97 21.85
N ASN A 180 -30.88 14.23 20.71
CA ASN A 180 -32.16 13.61 20.35
C ASN A 180 -31.92 12.19 19.79
N PRO A 181 -32.46 11.15 20.45
CA PRO A 181 -32.30 9.76 20.02
C PRO A 181 -32.84 9.46 18.61
N LEU A 182 -33.81 10.27 18.13
CA LEU A 182 -34.42 10.11 16.80
C LEU A 182 -33.49 10.60 15.65
N ASN A 183 -32.41 11.30 15.98
CA ASN A 183 -31.43 11.81 15.02
C ASN A 183 -30.16 10.98 14.95
N ARG A 184 -30.15 9.82 15.59
CA ARG A 184 -29.03 8.88 15.67
C ARG A 184 -29.17 7.74 14.69
#